data_d3fe2a1610ebe4c765c060c601a9b6bd
#
_entry.id   d3fe2a1610ebe4c765c060c601a9b6bd
#
_cell.length_a   1.000
_cell.length_b   1.000
_cell.length_c   1.000
_cell.angle_alpha   90.00
_cell.angle_beta   90.00
_cell.angle_gamma   90.00
#
_symmetry.space_group_name_H-M   'P 1'
#
loop_
_entity.id
_entity.type
_entity.pdbx_description
1 polymer ?
#
loop_
_entity_poly.entity_id
_entity_poly.type
_entity_poly.pdbx_seq_one_letter_code
_entity_poly.pdbx_strand_id
1 'polypeptide(L)'
;DRQVEAMGSQDPDAAAENRAQIDAFFVDQLDERRDLLVTAGLSPDDWSEQVLGDVISDDVMSGLLVASADGRRLTDPELLNILQQLLVGGNETTTSLITNLFWRILERPELYDELRDRPDLDAVAVEESLRFDAPVLGLYRTNTRELELHGVTIPETTKAMATYGAANRDPEVLDD
;
A
#
# COMPACT_ATOMS: atom_id res chain seq x y z
N ASP A 1 -14.81 4.44 -4.17
CA ASP A 1 -14.03 4.33 -2.95
C ASP A 1 -14.58 3.39 -1.90
N ARG A 2 -15.13 2.24 -2.38
CA ARG A 2 -15.70 1.18 -1.52
C ARG A 2 -14.71 0.59 -0.53
N GLN A 3 -13.42 0.69 -0.81
CA GLN A 3 -12.38 0.18 0.06
C GLN A 3 -12.13 1.10 1.26
N VAL A 4 -12.15 2.40 1.04
CA VAL A 4 -12.07 3.41 2.10
C VAL A 4 -13.31 3.31 2.99
N GLU A 5 -14.49 3.12 2.39
CA GLU A 5 -15.73 2.86 3.13
C GLU A 5 -15.64 1.55 3.94
N ALA A 6 -15.04 0.48 3.40
CA ALA A 6 -14.86 -0.78 4.11
C ALA A 6 -13.89 -0.67 5.28
N MET A 7 -12.80 0.09 5.14
CA MET A 7 -11.83 0.31 6.22
C MET A 7 -12.33 1.30 7.29
N GLY A 8 -13.20 2.24 6.90
CA GLY A 8 -13.81 3.22 7.80
C GLY A 8 -15.15 2.79 8.39
N SER A 9 -15.78 1.76 7.82
CA SER A 9 -17.06 1.27 8.31
C SER A 9 -16.91 0.57 9.66
N GLN A 10 -17.66 1.04 10.65
CA GLN A 10 -17.81 0.33 11.93
C GLN A 10 -18.85 -0.80 11.85
N ASP A 11 -19.46 -0.99 10.67
CA ASP A 11 -20.40 -2.05 10.40
C ASP A 11 -19.66 -3.27 9.81
N PRO A 12 -19.53 -4.38 10.57
CA PRO A 12 -18.81 -5.56 10.10
C PRO A 12 -19.43 -6.21 8.86
N ASP A 13 -20.76 -6.13 8.71
CA ASP A 13 -21.47 -6.76 7.58
C ASP A 13 -21.19 -5.97 6.29
N ALA A 14 -21.23 -4.64 6.35
CA ALA A 14 -20.87 -3.79 5.21
C ALA A 14 -19.38 -3.95 4.81
N ALA A 15 -18.49 -4.09 5.79
CA ALA A 15 -17.08 -4.35 5.53
C ALA A 15 -16.85 -5.71 4.85
N ALA A 16 -17.58 -6.75 5.30
CA ALA A 16 -17.50 -8.09 4.70
C ALA A 16 -18.05 -8.10 3.27
N GLU A 17 -19.19 -7.43 3.02
CA GLU A 17 -19.77 -7.32 1.67
C GLU A 17 -18.84 -6.58 0.70
N ASN A 18 -18.27 -5.45 1.10
CA ASN A 18 -17.32 -4.70 0.29
C ASN A 18 -16.07 -5.54 -0.03
N ARG A 19 -15.57 -6.29 0.96
CA ARG A 19 -14.46 -7.20 0.74
C ARG A 19 -14.78 -8.29 -0.27
N ALA A 20 -15.95 -8.92 -0.14
CA ALA A 20 -16.40 -9.96 -1.07
C ALA A 20 -16.52 -9.44 -2.52
N GLN A 21 -16.97 -8.20 -2.72
CA GLN A 21 -17.05 -7.58 -4.04
C GLN A 21 -15.66 -7.33 -4.65
N ILE A 22 -14.67 -6.92 -3.84
CA ILE A 22 -13.30 -6.73 -4.29
C ILE A 22 -12.66 -8.08 -4.63
N ASP A 23 -12.87 -9.09 -3.79
CA ASP A 23 -12.37 -10.45 -4.04
C ASP A 23 -12.96 -11.01 -5.34
N ALA A 24 -14.26 -10.87 -5.57
CA ALA A 24 -14.92 -11.31 -6.79
C ALA A 24 -14.33 -10.64 -8.03
N PHE A 25 -14.08 -9.33 -7.98
CA PHE A 25 -13.43 -8.61 -9.08
C PHE A 25 -12.03 -9.18 -9.40
N PHE A 26 -11.21 -9.42 -8.38
CA PHE A 26 -9.89 -9.99 -8.61
C PHE A 26 -9.93 -11.44 -9.10
N VAL A 27 -10.87 -12.25 -8.59
CA VAL A 27 -11.07 -13.62 -9.08
C VAL A 27 -11.42 -13.62 -10.56
N ASP A 28 -12.40 -12.82 -10.98
CA ASP A 28 -12.79 -12.71 -12.39
C ASP A 28 -11.61 -12.33 -13.29
N GLN A 29 -10.79 -11.36 -12.83
CA GLN A 29 -9.61 -10.93 -13.57
C GLN A 29 -8.50 -12.00 -13.63
N LEU A 30 -8.31 -12.77 -12.59
CA LEU A 30 -7.35 -13.88 -12.57
C LEU A 30 -7.82 -15.03 -13.46
N ASP A 31 -9.12 -15.34 -13.44
CA ASP A 31 -9.70 -16.41 -14.24
C ASP A 31 -9.66 -16.10 -15.73
N GLU A 32 -9.91 -14.84 -16.13
CA GLU A 32 -9.72 -14.40 -17.52
C GLU A 32 -8.29 -14.68 -18.02
N ARG A 33 -7.28 -14.38 -17.20
CA ARG A 33 -5.88 -14.66 -17.55
C ARG A 33 -5.56 -16.14 -17.62
N ARG A 34 -6.12 -16.94 -16.71
CA ARG A 34 -5.99 -18.41 -16.73
C ARG A 34 -6.59 -19.00 -17.97
N ASP A 35 -7.76 -18.52 -18.40
CA ASP A 35 -8.43 -18.97 -19.60
C ASP A 35 -7.62 -18.66 -20.87
N LEU A 36 -6.96 -17.50 -20.92
CA LEU A 36 -6.06 -17.16 -22.01
C LEU A 36 -4.86 -18.11 -22.07
N LEU A 37 -4.24 -18.42 -20.94
CA LEU A 37 -3.11 -19.36 -20.85
C LEU A 37 -3.53 -20.77 -21.29
N VAL A 38 -4.67 -21.25 -20.84
CA VAL A 38 -5.23 -22.55 -21.22
C VAL A 38 -5.57 -22.59 -22.73
N THR A 39 -6.15 -21.51 -23.26
CA THR A 39 -6.48 -21.38 -24.68
C THR A 39 -5.22 -21.39 -25.55
N ALA A 40 -4.11 -20.86 -25.05
CA ALA A 40 -2.80 -20.93 -25.70
C ALA A 40 -2.14 -22.33 -25.58
N GLY A 41 -2.80 -23.29 -24.94
CA GLY A 41 -2.30 -24.66 -24.80
C GLY A 41 -1.29 -24.85 -23.68
N LEU A 42 -1.18 -23.90 -22.77
CA LEU A 42 -0.23 -23.92 -21.66
C LEU A 42 -0.86 -24.56 -20.42
N SER A 43 -0.16 -25.52 -19.84
CA SER A 43 -0.50 -26.06 -18.50
C SER A 43 0.05 -25.16 -17.39
N PRO A 44 -0.43 -25.28 -16.15
CA PRO A 44 0.13 -24.49 -15.04
C PRO A 44 1.64 -24.62 -14.89
N ASP A 45 2.24 -25.76 -15.23
CA ASP A 45 3.69 -25.96 -15.14
C ASP A 45 4.49 -25.11 -16.16
N ASP A 46 3.83 -24.70 -17.24
CA ASP A 46 4.43 -23.88 -18.31
C ASP A 46 4.36 -22.38 -18.03
N TRP A 47 3.59 -21.97 -17.03
CA TRP A 47 3.42 -20.54 -16.73
C TRP A 47 4.71 -19.95 -16.18
N SER A 48 5.20 -18.92 -16.83
CA SER A 48 6.43 -18.21 -16.46
C SER A 48 6.37 -16.77 -16.94
N GLU A 49 7.35 -15.96 -16.60
CA GLU A 49 7.44 -14.58 -17.08
C GLU A 49 7.47 -14.46 -18.62
N GLN A 50 7.80 -15.54 -19.35
CA GLN A 50 7.84 -15.55 -20.80
C GLN A 50 6.46 -15.40 -21.47
N VAL A 51 5.37 -15.65 -20.75
CA VAL A 51 4.01 -15.48 -21.28
C VAL A 51 3.49 -14.05 -21.14
N LEU A 52 4.21 -13.20 -20.39
CA LEU A 52 3.82 -11.80 -20.17
C LEU A 52 4.05 -10.99 -21.46
N GLY A 53 3.03 -10.22 -21.84
CA GLY A 53 3.02 -9.42 -23.05
C GLY A 53 2.69 -10.18 -24.33
N ASP A 54 2.87 -11.50 -24.35
CA ASP A 54 2.58 -12.35 -25.51
C ASP A 54 1.23 -13.08 -25.40
N VAL A 55 0.95 -13.69 -24.27
CA VAL A 55 -0.28 -14.48 -24.03
C VAL A 55 -1.24 -13.76 -23.09
N ILE A 56 -0.71 -13.22 -22.03
CA ILE A 56 -1.44 -12.38 -21.05
C ILE A 56 -0.77 -11.03 -20.91
N SER A 57 -1.49 -10.04 -20.41
CA SER A 57 -0.97 -8.69 -20.20
C SER A 57 0.30 -8.71 -19.33
N ASP A 58 1.26 -7.84 -19.64
CA ASP A 58 2.41 -7.59 -18.79
C ASP A 58 2.01 -6.55 -17.71
N ASP A 59 1.41 -7.04 -16.64
CA ASP A 59 0.97 -6.25 -15.50
C ASP A 59 1.25 -6.98 -14.17
N VAL A 60 1.08 -6.26 -13.06
CA VAL A 60 1.37 -6.78 -11.72
C VAL A 60 0.55 -8.04 -11.41
N MET A 61 -0.73 -8.09 -11.82
CA MET A 61 -1.61 -9.23 -11.56
C MET A 61 -1.15 -10.47 -12.32
N SER A 62 -0.81 -10.31 -13.59
CA SER A 62 -0.25 -11.36 -14.44
C SER A 62 1.10 -11.86 -13.91
N GLY A 63 1.96 -10.92 -13.51
CA GLY A 63 3.24 -11.26 -12.90
C GLY A 63 3.08 -12.09 -11.63
N LEU A 64 2.15 -11.73 -10.74
CA LEU A 64 1.84 -12.51 -9.53
C LEU A 64 1.26 -13.88 -9.85
N LEU A 65 0.40 -13.99 -10.87
CA LEU A 65 -0.21 -15.25 -11.29
C LEU A 65 0.83 -16.27 -11.74
N VAL A 66 1.85 -15.83 -12.47
CA VAL A 66 2.92 -16.71 -12.97
C VAL A 66 4.11 -16.84 -12.04
N ALA A 67 4.19 -16.03 -11.00
CA ALA A 67 5.30 -16.03 -10.04
C ALA A 67 5.40 -17.36 -9.30
N SER A 68 6.63 -17.73 -8.97
CA SER A 68 6.96 -18.86 -8.11
C SER A 68 7.75 -18.38 -6.89
N ALA A 69 7.28 -18.73 -5.70
CA ALA A 69 7.96 -18.47 -4.43
C ALA A 69 8.27 -19.82 -3.76
N ASP A 70 9.54 -20.03 -3.38
CA ASP A 70 10.01 -21.29 -2.76
C ASP A 70 9.68 -22.56 -3.59
N GLY A 71 9.71 -22.44 -4.92
CA GLY A 71 9.45 -23.55 -5.85
C GLY A 71 7.95 -23.89 -6.02
N ARG A 72 7.04 -23.08 -5.52
CA ARG A 72 5.59 -23.23 -5.73
C ARG A 72 4.96 -21.91 -6.19
N ARG A 73 3.82 -22.02 -6.85
CA ARG A 73 3.00 -20.86 -7.19
C ARG A 73 2.24 -20.34 -5.98
N LEU A 74 1.86 -19.08 -6.06
CA LEU A 74 0.94 -18.49 -5.09
C LEU A 74 -0.43 -19.14 -5.20
N THR A 75 -1.03 -19.43 -4.07
CA THR A 75 -2.41 -19.90 -3.99
C THR A 75 -3.38 -18.72 -4.19
N ASP A 76 -4.63 -19.00 -4.55
CA ASP A 76 -5.63 -17.95 -4.74
C ASP A 76 -5.80 -17.04 -3.51
N PRO A 77 -5.86 -17.56 -2.27
CA PRO A 77 -5.90 -16.70 -1.09
C PRO A 77 -4.66 -15.81 -0.94
N GLU A 78 -3.46 -16.29 -1.32
CA GLU A 78 -2.23 -15.49 -1.30
C GLU A 78 -2.27 -14.39 -2.36
N LEU A 79 -2.69 -14.71 -3.59
CA LEU A 79 -2.89 -13.74 -4.67
C LEU A 79 -3.87 -12.64 -4.26
N LEU A 80 -5.04 -13.01 -3.77
CA LEU A 80 -6.06 -12.05 -3.33
C LEU A 80 -5.57 -11.16 -2.20
N ASN A 81 -4.86 -11.72 -1.21
CA ASN A 81 -4.29 -10.93 -0.12
C ASN A 81 -3.24 -9.93 -0.61
N ILE A 82 -2.35 -10.33 -1.53
CA ILE A 82 -1.34 -9.43 -2.10
C ILE A 82 -2.00 -8.32 -2.92
N LEU A 83 -2.95 -8.68 -3.81
CA LEU A 83 -3.66 -7.71 -4.65
C LEU A 83 -4.44 -6.69 -3.82
N GLN A 84 -5.12 -7.13 -2.77
CA GLN A 84 -5.79 -6.24 -1.83
C GLN A 84 -4.81 -5.31 -1.11
N GLN A 85 -3.68 -5.86 -0.65
CA GLN A 85 -2.67 -5.05 0.03
C GLN A 85 -2.07 -4.00 -0.89
N LEU A 86 -1.83 -4.33 -2.16
CA LEU A 86 -1.36 -3.38 -3.17
C LEU A 86 -2.41 -2.28 -3.45
N LEU A 87 -3.68 -2.66 -3.53
CA LEU A 87 -4.77 -1.72 -3.75
C LEU A 87 -4.91 -0.73 -2.59
N VAL A 88 -4.84 -1.21 -1.34
CA VAL A 88 -4.89 -0.36 -0.13
C VAL A 88 -3.65 0.51 -0.04
N GLY A 89 -2.47 -0.10 -0.12
CA GLY A 89 -1.21 0.58 0.10
C GLY A 89 -0.85 1.60 -0.99
N GLY A 90 -1.26 1.32 -2.23
CA GLY A 90 -0.90 2.16 -3.38
C GLY A 90 -1.82 3.35 -3.64
N ASN A 91 -3.06 3.28 -3.18
CA ASN A 91 -4.04 4.32 -3.50
C ASN A 91 -4.08 5.44 -2.46
N GLU A 92 -4.40 5.12 -1.22
CA GLU A 92 -4.76 6.11 -0.22
C GLU A 92 -3.53 6.90 0.28
N THR A 93 -2.43 6.22 0.52
CA THR A 93 -1.20 6.86 1.01
C THR A 93 -0.60 7.81 -0.02
N THR A 94 -0.55 7.38 -1.29
CA THR A 94 -0.03 8.20 -2.39
C THR A 94 -0.94 9.39 -2.68
N THR A 95 -2.26 9.20 -2.66
CA THR A 95 -3.23 10.29 -2.83
C THR A 95 -3.12 11.32 -1.71
N SER A 96 -2.95 10.87 -0.47
CA SER A 96 -2.76 11.76 0.68
C SER A 96 -1.45 12.55 0.56
N LEU A 97 -0.35 11.90 0.16
CA LEU A 97 0.93 12.58 -0.07
C LEU A 97 0.80 13.68 -1.14
N ILE A 98 0.24 13.34 -2.30
CA ILE A 98 0.06 14.30 -3.40
C ILE A 98 -0.81 15.47 -2.92
N THR A 99 -1.91 15.19 -2.24
CA THR A 99 -2.82 16.22 -1.74
C THR A 99 -2.13 17.13 -0.73
N ASN A 100 -1.37 16.57 0.22
CA ASN A 100 -0.64 17.33 1.23
C ASN A 100 0.44 18.23 0.59
N LEU A 101 1.22 17.67 -0.35
CA LEU A 101 2.26 18.41 -1.07
C LEU A 101 1.65 19.59 -1.84
N PHE A 102 0.60 19.34 -2.63
CA PHE A 102 -0.06 20.42 -3.38
C PHE A 102 -0.72 21.45 -2.47
N TRP A 103 -1.29 21.01 -1.35
CA TRP A 103 -1.82 21.94 -0.35
C TRP A 103 -0.75 22.92 0.11
N ARG A 104 0.44 22.44 0.49
CA ARG A 104 1.55 23.28 0.96
C ARG A 104 2.08 24.22 -0.11
N ILE A 105 2.19 23.73 -1.33
CA ILE A 105 2.60 24.55 -2.48
C ILE A 105 1.57 25.69 -2.75
N LEU A 106 0.28 25.38 -2.65
CA LEU A 106 -0.78 26.38 -2.88
C LEU A 106 -0.91 27.39 -1.74
N GLU A 107 -0.59 27.01 -0.50
CA GLU A 107 -0.52 27.93 0.63
C GLU A 107 0.67 28.89 0.54
N ARG A 108 1.71 28.54 -0.22
CA ARG A 108 2.98 29.28 -0.35
C ARG A 108 3.36 29.40 -1.82
N PRO A 109 2.84 30.38 -2.54
CA PRO A 109 3.12 30.56 -3.97
C PRO A 109 4.61 30.67 -4.31
N GLU A 110 5.43 31.14 -3.37
CA GLU A 110 6.88 31.19 -3.51
C GLU A 110 7.53 29.79 -3.64
N LEU A 111 6.96 28.77 -3.00
CA LEU A 111 7.43 27.38 -3.18
C LEU A 111 7.13 26.87 -4.58
N TYR A 112 5.97 27.23 -5.14
CA TYR A 112 5.65 26.86 -6.51
C TYR A 112 6.64 27.45 -7.50
N ASP A 113 6.98 28.73 -7.36
CA ASP A 113 7.94 29.39 -8.22
C ASP A 113 9.35 28.79 -8.05
N GLU A 114 9.78 28.49 -6.82
CA GLU A 114 11.07 27.86 -6.55
C GLU A 114 11.17 26.47 -7.16
N LEU A 115 10.19 25.58 -6.95
CA LEU A 115 10.19 24.22 -7.51
C LEU A 115 10.15 24.26 -9.04
N ARG A 116 9.37 25.15 -9.65
CA ARG A 116 9.34 25.34 -11.10
C ARG A 116 10.70 25.72 -11.66
N ASP A 117 11.42 26.61 -10.97
CA ASP A 117 12.72 27.13 -11.41
C ASP A 117 13.90 26.20 -11.02
N ARG A 118 13.68 25.28 -10.06
CA ARG A 118 14.63 24.34 -9.49
C ARG A 118 14.12 22.90 -9.45
N PRO A 119 13.96 22.22 -10.60
CA PRO A 119 13.49 20.82 -10.64
C PRO A 119 14.38 19.82 -9.86
N ASP A 120 15.63 20.22 -9.56
CA ASP A 120 16.53 19.46 -8.70
C ASP A 120 16.03 19.33 -7.25
N LEU A 121 15.08 20.17 -6.83
CA LEU A 121 14.46 20.13 -5.51
C LEU A 121 13.22 19.24 -5.43
N ASP A 122 12.69 18.72 -6.54
CA ASP A 122 11.45 17.95 -6.54
C ASP A 122 11.49 16.75 -5.58
N ALA A 123 12.59 15.99 -5.61
CA ALA A 123 12.75 14.84 -4.71
C ALA A 123 12.79 15.28 -3.23
N VAL A 124 13.46 16.39 -2.93
CA VAL A 124 13.54 16.93 -1.56
C VAL A 124 12.17 17.41 -1.09
N ALA A 125 11.40 18.06 -1.97
CA ALA A 125 10.04 18.51 -1.65
C ALA A 125 9.08 17.34 -1.34
N VAL A 126 9.22 16.23 -2.08
CA VAL A 126 8.45 15.01 -1.82
C VAL A 126 8.81 14.39 -0.47
N GLU A 127 10.11 14.25 -0.17
CA GLU A 127 10.59 13.72 1.12
C GLU A 127 10.17 14.61 2.29
N GLU A 128 10.26 15.93 2.13
CA GLU A 128 9.84 16.88 3.16
C GLU A 128 8.31 16.85 3.37
N SER A 129 7.54 16.68 2.32
CA SER A 129 6.08 16.49 2.45
C SER A 129 5.75 15.20 3.21
N LEU A 130 6.49 14.11 2.96
CA LEU A 130 6.35 12.85 3.70
C LEU A 130 6.70 13.01 5.17
N ARG A 131 7.72 13.80 5.48
CA ARG A 131 8.11 14.11 6.85
C ARG A 131 7.07 14.96 7.55
N PHE A 132 6.74 16.10 6.95
CA PHE A 132 5.96 17.16 7.60
C PHE A 132 4.48 16.81 7.71
N ASP A 133 3.87 16.30 6.66
CA ASP A 133 2.47 15.88 6.61
C ASP A 133 2.36 14.40 6.25
N ALA A 134 2.88 13.54 7.15
CA ALA A 134 2.93 12.11 6.93
C ALA A 134 1.55 11.52 6.54
N PRO A 135 1.41 10.85 5.39
CA PRO A 135 0.16 10.25 4.97
C PRO A 135 -0.36 9.20 5.94
N VAL A 136 0.55 8.52 6.64
CA VAL A 136 0.25 7.57 7.71
C VAL A 136 0.77 8.14 9.01
N LEU A 137 -0.13 8.54 9.89
CA LEU A 137 0.24 9.17 11.17
C LEU A 137 0.88 8.21 12.16
N GLY A 138 0.62 6.92 12.04
CA GLY A 138 1.22 5.89 12.88
C GLY A 138 0.56 4.54 12.68
N LEU A 139 1.21 3.49 13.18
CA LEU A 139 0.71 2.12 13.13
C LEU A 139 0.72 1.49 14.52
N TYR A 140 -0.32 0.69 14.78
CA TYR A 140 -0.42 -0.06 16.03
C TYR A 140 0.47 -1.29 16.03
N ARG A 141 1.00 -1.59 17.21
CA ARG A 141 1.67 -2.85 17.55
C ARG A 141 1.05 -3.41 18.82
N THR A 142 0.97 -4.73 18.89
CA THR A 142 0.62 -5.41 20.15
C THR A 142 1.89 -6.04 20.67
N ASN A 143 2.32 -5.65 21.88
CA ASN A 143 3.52 -6.23 22.48
C ASN A 143 3.26 -7.66 22.93
N THR A 144 4.24 -8.52 22.65
CA THR A 144 4.21 -9.94 23.00
C THR A 144 4.82 -10.26 24.34
N ARG A 145 5.27 -9.24 25.06
CA ARG A 145 5.82 -9.32 26.41
C ARG A 145 5.72 -7.95 27.09
N GLU A 146 5.84 -7.90 28.40
CA GLU A 146 5.98 -6.65 29.13
C GLU A 146 7.24 -5.90 28.67
N LEU A 147 7.14 -4.60 28.50
CA LEU A 147 8.21 -3.69 28.08
C LEU A 147 8.30 -2.52 29.07
N GLU A 148 9.50 -2.00 29.24
CA GLU A 148 9.72 -0.71 29.90
C GLU A 148 10.29 0.28 28.87
N LEU A 149 9.61 1.42 28.69
CA LEU A 149 10.04 2.52 27.81
C LEU A 149 10.00 3.83 28.61
N HIS A 150 11.15 4.48 28.72
CA HIS A 150 11.29 5.77 29.43
C HIS A 150 10.68 5.77 30.84
N GLY A 151 10.84 4.68 31.60
CA GLY A 151 10.30 4.51 32.94
C GLY A 151 8.81 4.18 33.02
N VAL A 152 8.16 3.93 31.85
CA VAL A 152 6.76 3.49 31.79
C VAL A 152 6.71 2.01 31.46
N THR A 153 6.08 1.24 32.36
CA THR A 153 5.84 -0.19 32.14
C THR A 153 4.62 -0.37 31.23
N ILE A 154 4.81 -1.05 30.09
CA ILE A 154 3.76 -1.41 29.15
C ILE A 154 3.50 -2.91 29.30
N PRO A 155 2.32 -3.31 29.84
CA PRO A 155 1.99 -4.71 30.02
C PRO A 155 1.95 -5.51 28.71
N GLU A 156 2.15 -6.81 28.80
CA GLU A 156 1.94 -7.74 27.69
C GLU A 156 0.54 -7.57 27.08
N THR A 157 0.38 -7.78 25.79
CA THR A 157 -0.86 -7.65 25.00
C THR A 157 -1.42 -6.23 24.89
N THR A 158 -0.71 -5.21 25.39
CA THR A 158 -1.09 -3.81 25.23
C THR A 158 -0.93 -3.38 23.76
N LYS A 159 -1.95 -2.69 23.25
CA LYS A 159 -1.84 -1.98 21.96
C LYS A 159 -1.07 -0.67 22.15
N ALA A 160 0.07 -0.56 21.52
CA ALA A 160 0.88 0.66 21.46
C ALA A 160 0.89 1.21 20.01
N MET A 161 0.82 2.52 19.86
CA MET A 161 0.91 3.17 18.54
C MET A 161 2.31 3.74 18.34
N ALA A 162 3.00 3.32 17.28
CA ALA A 162 4.20 3.99 16.80
C ALA A 162 3.75 5.21 15.97
N THR A 163 3.90 6.41 16.53
CA THR A 163 3.37 7.64 15.95
C THR A 163 4.43 8.29 15.04
N TYR A 164 4.34 8.02 13.74
CA TYR A 164 5.30 8.54 12.74
C TYR A 164 5.24 10.07 12.65
N GLY A 165 4.03 10.66 12.67
CA GLY A 165 3.87 12.10 12.61
C GLY A 165 4.54 12.84 13.78
N ALA A 166 4.64 12.23 14.97
CA ALA A 166 5.38 12.78 16.09
C ALA A 166 6.90 12.61 15.92
N ALA A 167 7.33 11.41 15.51
CA ALA A 167 8.75 11.13 15.30
C ALA A 167 9.36 12.02 14.19
N ASN A 168 8.59 12.29 13.12
CA ASN A 168 9.01 13.14 12.01
C ASN A 168 9.12 14.64 12.36
N ARG A 169 8.67 15.03 13.54
CA ARG A 169 8.72 16.41 14.05
C ARG A 169 9.38 16.48 15.44
N ASP A 170 10.17 15.47 15.77
CA ASP A 170 10.86 15.44 17.05
C ASP A 170 12.04 16.45 17.06
N PRO A 171 11.97 17.53 17.84
CA PRO A 171 13.00 18.57 17.86
C PRO A 171 14.34 18.10 18.47
N GLU A 172 14.38 16.91 19.09
CA GLU A 172 15.64 16.33 19.55
C GLU A 172 16.45 15.67 18.40
N VAL A 173 15.80 15.42 17.26
CA VAL A 173 16.38 14.70 16.12
C VAL A 173 16.36 15.52 14.84
N LEU A 174 15.38 16.38 14.66
CA LEU A 174 15.14 17.15 13.43
C LEU A 174 15.06 18.63 13.78
N ASP A 175 15.87 19.41 13.09
CA ASP A 175 15.75 20.87 13.11
C ASP A 175 14.60 21.29 12.20
N ASP A 176 13.67 22.10 12.69
CA ASP A 176 12.55 22.69 11.93
C ASP A 176 13.00 23.88 11.09
#